data_dfaa8940b666930069ae87f22289e41c
#
_entry.id   dfaa8940b666930069ae87f22289e41c
#
_cell.length_a   1.000
_cell.length_b   1.000
_cell.length_c   1.000
_cell.angle_alpha   90.00
_cell.angle_beta   90.00
_cell.angle_gamma   90.00
#
_symmetry.space_group_name_H-M   'P 1'
#
loop_
_entity.id
_entity.type
_entity.pdbx_description
1 polymer ?
#
loop_
_entity_poly.entity_id
_entity_poly.type
_entity_poly.pdbx_seq_one_letter_code
_entity_poly.pdbx_strand_id
1 'polypeptide(L)'
;IILMDEAFSALDPLIRSGMQDQLIELRKTLGKTILFITHDFDEALKIGDRIAVLKDGSLQQEGKPEDIVLRPANAHIEDFVRQVNKARAIHVRSIMERGEAPPCELAVSSDARCEDVLSLFAEHQWVGVQDDSGTQIGRVTAKQVIAALARYQPSETPSRKEA
;
A
#
# COMPACT_ATOMS: atom_id res chain seq x y z
N ILE A 1 11.92 -11.18 -18.89
CA ILE A 1 12.03 -9.97 -18.08
C ILE A 1 11.82 -8.76 -18.99
N ILE A 2 11.01 -7.82 -18.55
CA ILE A 2 10.77 -6.55 -19.22
C ILE A 2 11.41 -5.47 -18.33
N LEU A 3 12.17 -4.55 -18.93
CA LEU A 3 12.77 -3.41 -18.24
C LEU A 3 12.03 -2.14 -18.68
N MET A 4 11.56 -1.37 -17.73
CA MET A 4 10.89 -0.08 -17.93
C MET A 4 11.58 0.98 -17.05
N ASP A 5 12.05 2.03 -17.69
CA ASP A 5 12.73 3.14 -17.02
C ASP A 5 11.90 4.41 -17.22
N GLU A 6 11.34 4.92 -16.12
CA GLU A 6 10.46 6.11 -16.08
C GLU A 6 9.37 6.15 -17.16
N ALA A 7 8.76 4.98 -17.43
CA ALA A 7 7.87 4.81 -18.60
C ALA A 7 6.65 5.75 -18.62
N PHE A 8 6.24 6.29 -17.47
CA PHE A 8 5.07 7.16 -17.35
C PHE A 8 5.38 8.61 -16.97
N SER A 9 6.66 8.98 -16.84
CA SER A 9 7.08 10.30 -16.32
C SER A 9 6.58 11.47 -17.17
N ALA A 10 6.48 11.28 -18.49
CA ALA A 10 6.04 12.32 -19.45
C ALA A 10 4.51 12.42 -19.63
N LEU A 11 3.72 11.58 -18.93
CA LEU A 11 2.26 11.56 -19.07
C LEU A 11 1.59 12.50 -18.06
N ASP A 12 0.45 13.07 -18.45
CA ASP A 12 -0.41 13.78 -17.52
C ASP A 12 -1.01 12.82 -16.46
N PRO A 13 -1.41 13.32 -15.27
CA PRO A 13 -1.81 12.46 -14.16
C PRO A 13 -2.98 11.51 -14.46
N LEU A 14 -3.94 11.93 -15.30
CA LEU A 14 -5.12 11.11 -15.61
C LEU A 14 -4.74 9.95 -16.55
N ILE A 15 -4.02 10.25 -17.61
CA ILE A 15 -3.54 9.24 -18.57
C ILE A 15 -2.56 8.28 -17.87
N ARG A 16 -1.66 8.83 -17.03
CA ARG A 16 -0.72 8.04 -16.23
C ARG A 16 -1.43 7.00 -15.38
N SER A 17 -2.46 7.38 -14.63
CA SER A 17 -3.22 6.43 -13.80
C SER A 17 -3.84 5.31 -14.63
N GLY A 18 -4.47 5.63 -15.77
CA GLY A 18 -5.05 4.63 -16.66
C GLY A 18 -4.00 3.66 -17.25
N MET A 19 -2.83 4.17 -17.64
CA MET A 19 -1.73 3.35 -18.16
C MET A 19 -1.13 2.43 -17.09
N GLN A 20 -1.03 2.89 -15.85
CA GLN A 20 -0.60 2.07 -14.72
C GLN A 20 -1.57 0.92 -14.46
N ASP A 21 -2.88 1.18 -14.51
CA ASP A 21 -3.92 0.14 -14.34
C ASP A 21 -3.84 -0.90 -15.46
N GLN A 22 -3.63 -0.46 -16.71
CA GLN A 22 -3.42 -1.37 -17.85
C GLN A 22 -2.15 -2.21 -17.68
N LEU A 23 -1.06 -1.64 -17.16
CA LEU A 23 0.18 -2.38 -16.89
C LEU A 23 -0.03 -3.47 -15.84
N ILE A 24 -0.78 -3.18 -14.78
CA ILE A 24 -1.13 -4.15 -13.73
C ILE A 24 -1.92 -5.32 -14.33
N GLU A 25 -2.92 -5.05 -15.16
CA GLU A 25 -3.70 -6.11 -15.84
C GLU A 25 -2.85 -6.90 -16.84
N LEU A 26 -2.03 -6.22 -17.64
CA LEU A 26 -1.13 -6.86 -18.59
C LEU A 26 -0.14 -7.79 -17.88
N ARG A 27 0.40 -7.39 -16.73
CA ARG A 27 1.29 -8.21 -15.91
C ARG A 27 0.65 -9.53 -15.51
N LYS A 28 -0.61 -9.50 -15.03
CA LYS A 28 -1.38 -10.69 -14.66
C LYS A 28 -1.51 -11.65 -15.84
N THR A 29 -1.77 -11.11 -17.02
CA THR A 29 -1.98 -11.91 -18.26
C THR A 29 -0.68 -12.50 -18.79
N LEU A 30 0.41 -11.73 -18.78
CA LEU A 30 1.68 -12.15 -19.40
C LEU A 30 2.50 -13.10 -18.51
N GLY A 31 2.30 -13.10 -17.20
CA GLY A 31 3.11 -13.88 -16.25
C GLY A 31 4.61 -13.56 -16.33
N LYS A 32 5.00 -12.34 -16.74
CA LYS A 32 6.39 -11.92 -16.90
C LYS A 32 6.86 -11.07 -15.72
N THR A 33 8.13 -11.20 -15.40
CA THR A 33 8.80 -10.28 -14.45
C THR A 33 9.03 -8.95 -15.15
N ILE A 34 8.60 -7.87 -14.52
CA ILE A 34 8.84 -6.50 -14.97
C ILE A 34 9.75 -5.83 -13.93
N LEU A 35 10.87 -5.29 -14.36
CA LEU A 35 11.68 -4.38 -13.57
C LEU A 35 11.31 -2.96 -13.97
N PHE A 36 10.67 -2.24 -13.04
CA PHE A 36 10.15 -0.90 -13.25
C PHE A 36 10.94 0.11 -12.42
N ILE A 37 11.55 1.09 -13.09
CA ILE A 37 12.31 2.17 -12.45
C ILE A 37 11.46 3.43 -12.48
N THR A 38 11.31 4.06 -11.32
CA THR A 38 10.58 5.33 -11.17
C THR A 38 11.15 6.14 -10.01
N HIS A 39 11.03 7.45 -10.07
CA HIS A 39 11.27 8.35 -8.95
C HIS A 39 9.98 8.71 -8.19
N ASP A 40 8.83 8.25 -8.69
CA ASP A 40 7.51 8.45 -8.07
C ASP A 40 7.20 7.28 -7.13
N PHE A 41 7.17 7.57 -5.83
CA PHE A 41 6.96 6.54 -4.82
C PHE A 41 5.52 6.02 -4.81
N ASP A 42 4.52 6.86 -5.08
CA ASP A 42 3.12 6.42 -5.24
C ASP A 42 2.97 5.43 -6.40
N GLU A 43 3.69 5.66 -7.49
CA GLU A 43 3.74 4.76 -8.63
C GLU A 43 4.35 3.41 -8.26
N ALA A 44 5.49 3.41 -7.55
CA ALA A 44 6.11 2.19 -7.06
C ALA A 44 5.18 1.40 -6.13
N LEU A 45 4.46 2.07 -5.23
CA LEU A 45 3.48 1.46 -4.32
C LEU A 45 2.27 0.86 -5.06
N LYS A 46 1.85 1.51 -6.16
CA LYS A 46 0.69 1.08 -6.95
C LYS A 46 1.00 -0.15 -7.81
N ILE A 47 2.17 -0.16 -8.45
CA ILE A 47 2.52 -1.15 -9.50
C ILE A 47 3.30 -2.34 -8.93
N GLY A 48 4.20 -2.09 -7.95
CA GLY A 48 5.19 -3.06 -7.51
C GLY A 48 4.63 -4.15 -6.59
N ASP A 49 5.00 -5.41 -6.83
CA ASP A 49 4.87 -6.48 -5.84
C ASP A 49 5.99 -6.44 -4.81
N ARG A 50 7.15 -5.94 -5.22
CA ARG A 50 8.32 -5.66 -4.39
C ARG A 50 8.92 -4.33 -4.81
N ILE A 51 9.42 -3.59 -3.83
CA ILE A 51 10.04 -2.28 -4.02
C ILE A 51 11.45 -2.34 -3.47
N ALA A 52 12.41 -1.83 -4.23
CA ALA A 52 13.77 -1.56 -3.78
C ALA A 52 13.99 -0.05 -3.79
N VAL A 53 14.23 0.54 -2.63
CA VAL A 53 14.51 1.97 -2.50
C VAL A 53 16.02 2.19 -2.51
N LEU A 54 16.50 2.98 -3.47
CA LEU A 54 17.91 3.31 -3.63
C LEU A 54 18.15 4.79 -3.30
N LYS A 55 19.28 5.06 -2.69
CA LYS A 55 19.80 6.42 -2.45
C LYS A 55 21.30 6.43 -2.68
N ASP A 56 21.78 7.39 -3.45
CA ASP A 56 23.22 7.56 -3.74
C ASP A 56 23.89 6.26 -4.20
N GLY A 57 23.22 5.49 -5.07
CA GLY A 57 23.67 4.21 -5.59
C GLY A 57 23.63 3.04 -4.60
N SER A 58 23.12 3.25 -3.39
CA SER A 58 23.05 2.22 -2.34
C SER A 58 21.61 1.82 -2.05
N LEU A 59 21.36 0.51 -1.90
CA LEU A 59 20.07 -0.04 -1.49
C LEU A 59 19.80 0.33 -0.04
N GLN A 60 18.69 1.03 0.20
CA GLN A 60 18.25 1.47 1.53
C GLN A 60 17.27 0.49 2.17
N GLN A 61 16.32 0.01 1.39
CA GLN A 61 15.33 -0.98 1.84
C GLN A 61 14.77 -1.72 0.63
N GLU A 62 14.44 -2.98 0.85
CA GLU A 62 13.69 -3.80 -0.11
C GLU A 62 12.57 -4.54 0.62
N GLY A 63 11.40 -4.64 0.00
CA GLY A 63 10.26 -5.34 0.59
C GLY A 63 8.99 -5.22 -0.22
N LYS A 64 7.89 -5.73 0.32
CA LYS A 64 6.56 -5.45 -0.21
C LYS A 64 6.19 -3.98 0.05
N PRO A 65 5.30 -3.39 -0.77
CA PRO A 65 4.81 -2.02 -0.54
C PRO A 65 4.38 -1.76 0.91
N GLU A 66 3.59 -2.68 1.47
CA GLU A 66 3.11 -2.60 2.85
C GLU A 66 4.23 -2.62 3.91
N ASP A 67 5.31 -3.40 3.69
CA ASP A 67 6.44 -3.44 4.61
C ASP A 67 7.22 -2.13 4.60
N ILE A 68 7.41 -1.54 3.41
CA ILE A 68 8.07 -0.23 3.27
C ILE A 68 7.27 0.86 3.99
N VAL A 69 5.94 0.85 3.82
CA VAL A 69 5.05 1.88 4.41
C VAL A 69 4.87 1.71 5.91
N LEU A 70 4.75 0.48 6.40
CA LEU A 70 4.49 0.22 7.83
C LEU A 70 5.76 0.17 8.68
N ARG A 71 6.92 -0.10 8.07
CA ARG A 71 8.21 -0.31 8.74
C ARG A 71 9.35 0.32 7.95
N PRO A 72 9.36 1.65 7.77
CA PRO A 72 10.46 2.33 7.08
C PRO A 72 11.78 2.09 7.82
N ALA A 73 12.83 1.71 7.09
CA ALA A 73 14.13 1.33 7.67
C ALA A 73 14.93 2.53 8.18
N ASN A 74 14.68 3.72 7.67
CA ASN A 74 15.39 4.93 8.06
C ASN A 74 14.54 6.20 7.79
N ALA A 75 15.02 7.35 8.30
CA ALA A 75 14.32 8.63 8.18
C ALA A 75 14.10 9.07 6.72
N HIS A 76 15.00 8.70 5.81
CA HIS A 76 14.83 9.04 4.40
C HIS A 76 13.62 8.35 3.77
N ILE A 77 13.44 7.05 4.02
CA ILE A 77 12.27 6.30 3.55
C ILE A 77 11.02 6.80 4.25
N GLU A 78 11.13 7.10 5.54
CA GLU A 78 10.05 7.67 6.32
C GLU A 78 9.53 8.99 5.72
N ASP A 79 10.41 9.86 5.23
CA ASP A 79 10.03 11.10 4.57
C ASP A 79 9.24 10.86 3.27
N PHE A 80 9.60 9.84 2.48
CA PHE A 80 8.80 9.43 1.33
C PHE A 80 7.42 8.91 1.75
N VAL A 81 7.38 8.04 2.75
CA VAL A 81 6.13 7.43 3.26
C VAL A 81 5.17 8.48 3.85
N ARG A 82 5.67 9.62 4.31
CA ARG A 82 4.82 10.73 4.79
C ARG A 82 3.96 11.34 3.70
N GLN A 83 4.46 11.38 2.49
CA GLN A 83 3.84 12.10 1.38
C GLN A 83 2.84 11.25 0.60
N VAL A 84 2.82 9.93 0.82
CA VAL A 84 2.01 9.01 0.03
C VAL A 84 0.66 8.66 0.67
N ASN A 85 -0.30 8.29 -0.16
CA ASN A 85 -1.55 7.72 0.31
C ASN A 85 -1.36 6.27 0.78
N LYS A 86 -1.10 6.10 2.07
CA LYS A 86 -0.89 4.78 2.70
C LYS A 86 -2.04 3.82 2.49
N ALA A 87 -3.27 4.32 2.36
CA ALA A 87 -4.45 3.49 2.15
C ALA A 87 -4.37 2.67 0.85
N ARG A 88 -3.59 3.13 -0.13
CA ARG A 88 -3.31 2.43 -1.39
C ARG A 88 -2.29 1.32 -1.27
N ALA A 89 -1.37 1.43 -0.32
CA ALA A 89 -0.29 0.46 -0.17
C ALA A 89 -0.64 -0.68 0.80
N ILE A 90 -1.54 -0.44 1.76
CA ILE A 90 -1.85 -1.39 2.82
C ILE A 90 -3.04 -2.27 2.42
N HIS A 91 -2.81 -3.59 2.38
CA HIS A 91 -3.86 -4.57 2.16
C HIS A 91 -4.57 -4.95 3.47
N VAL A 92 -5.86 -5.27 3.37
CA VAL A 92 -6.69 -5.67 4.51
C VAL A 92 -6.08 -6.85 5.26
N ARG A 93 -5.49 -7.83 4.57
CA ARG A 93 -4.81 -9.00 5.18
C ARG A 93 -3.71 -8.65 6.17
N SER A 94 -3.07 -7.48 6.04
CA SER A 94 -1.94 -7.05 6.87
C SER A 94 -2.38 -6.43 8.19
N ILE A 95 -3.66 -6.06 8.30
CA ILE A 95 -4.22 -5.34 9.44
C ILE A 95 -5.44 -6.00 10.06
N MET A 96 -6.03 -7.01 9.40
CA MET A 96 -7.20 -7.72 9.89
C MET A 96 -6.92 -8.50 11.18
N GLU A 97 -7.94 -8.70 11.97
CA GLU A 97 -7.96 -9.67 13.05
C GLU A 97 -8.30 -11.05 12.46
N ARG A 98 -7.36 -11.99 12.57
CA ARG A 98 -7.54 -13.36 12.10
C ARG A 98 -8.31 -14.18 13.12
N GLY A 99 -9.13 -15.10 12.66
CA GLY A 99 -9.88 -16.04 13.49
C GLY A 99 -11.32 -16.19 13.05
N GLU A 100 -12.06 -17.00 13.82
CA GLU A 100 -13.50 -17.11 13.64
C GLU A 100 -14.16 -15.77 13.95
N ALA A 101 -14.83 -15.22 12.97
CA ALA A 101 -15.68 -14.04 13.12
C ALA A 101 -17.13 -14.44 12.88
N PRO A 102 -18.10 -13.78 13.53
CA PRO A 102 -19.50 -14.02 13.24
C PRO A 102 -19.76 -13.96 11.74
N PRO A 103 -20.72 -14.71 11.20
CA PRO A 103 -21.11 -14.58 9.81
C PRO A 103 -21.45 -13.11 9.50
N CYS A 104 -20.89 -12.58 8.43
CA CYS A 104 -21.12 -11.21 8.01
C CYS A 104 -21.75 -11.20 6.62
N GLU A 105 -22.79 -10.40 6.44
CA GLU A 105 -23.41 -10.21 5.12
C GLU A 105 -22.49 -9.49 4.14
N LEU A 106 -21.55 -8.70 4.67
CA LEU A 106 -20.58 -7.95 3.89
C LEU A 106 -19.16 -8.43 4.18
N ALA A 107 -18.52 -9.01 3.16
CA ALA A 107 -17.14 -9.43 3.23
C ALA A 107 -16.33 -8.88 2.05
N VAL A 108 -15.06 -8.61 2.29
CA VAL A 108 -14.10 -8.12 1.29
C VAL A 108 -12.97 -9.12 1.11
N SER A 109 -12.30 -9.08 -0.04
CA SER A 109 -11.09 -9.87 -0.28
C SER A 109 -9.98 -9.49 0.71
N SER A 110 -9.23 -10.47 1.15
CA SER A 110 -8.02 -10.25 1.95
C SER A 110 -6.98 -9.39 1.20
N ASP A 111 -7.02 -9.40 -0.14
CA ASP A 111 -6.18 -8.60 -1.02
C ASP A 111 -6.74 -7.20 -1.32
N ALA A 112 -7.95 -6.87 -0.82
CA ALA A 112 -8.47 -5.51 -0.93
C ALA A 112 -7.55 -4.51 -0.23
N ARG A 113 -7.44 -3.31 -0.77
CA ARG A 113 -6.67 -2.22 -0.16
C ARG A 113 -7.49 -1.50 0.90
N CYS A 114 -6.82 -0.85 1.84
CA CYS A 114 -7.52 -0.07 2.86
C CYS A 114 -8.40 1.03 2.28
N GLU A 115 -8.01 1.65 1.14
CA GLU A 115 -8.84 2.66 0.49
C GLU A 115 -10.17 2.12 -0.02
N ASP A 116 -10.21 0.86 -0.49
CA ASP A 116 -11.41 0.22 -1.04
C ASP A 116 -12.47 -0.06 0.05
N VAL A 117 -12.04 -0.20 1.30
CA VAL A 117 -12.92 -0.57 2.41
C VAL A 117 -13.33 0.61 3.29
N LEU A 118 -12.71 1.77 3.14
CA LEU A 118 -12.97 2.94 3.99
C LEU A 118 -14.44 3.37 3.98
N SER A 119 -15.08 3.39 2.81
CA SER A 119 -16.48 3.79 2.66
C SER A 119 -17.45 2.84 3.36
N LEU A 120 -17.10 1.57 3.51
CA LEU A 120 -17.95 0.56 4.14
C LEU A 120 -18.13 0.82 5.63
N PHE A 121 -17.18 1.49 6.27
CA PHE A 121 -17.26 1.83 7.70
C PHE A 121 -18.17 3.02 8.02
N ALA A 122 -18.76 3.67 7.01
CA ALA A 122 -19.83 4.63 7.23
C ALA A 122 -21.11 3.96 7.78
N GLU A 123 -21.35 2.71 7.41
CA GLU A 123 -22.56 1.96 7.78
C GLU A 123 -22.26 0.73 8.64
N HIS A 124 -21.00 0.25 8.64
CA HIS A 124 -20.61 -0.99 9.31
C HIS A 124 -19.48 -0.75 10.33
N GLN A 125 -19.60 -1.31 11.52
CA GLN A 125 -18.54 -1.23 12.54
C GLN A 125 -17.35 -2.13 12.19
N TRP A 126 -17.58 -3.21 11.46
CA TRP A 126 -16.56 -4.15 10.97
C TRP A 126 -17.06 -4.83 9.69
N VAL A 127 -16.13 -5.37 8.94
CA VAL A 127 -16.37 -6.06 7.67
C VAL A 127 -15.66 -7.42 7.71
N GLY A 128 -16.31 -8.46 7.21
CA GLY A 128 -15.70 -9.78 7.06
C GLY A 128 -14.55 -9.76 6.05
N VAL A 129 -13.55 -10.60 6.25
CA VAL A 129 -12.43 -10.75 5.30
C VAL A 129 -12.39 -12.18 4.81
N GLN A 130 -12.39 -12.35 3.48
CA GLN A 130 -12.39 -13.64 2.81
C GLN A 130 -11.07 -13.87 2.08
N ASP A 131 -10.68 -15.13 1.98
CA ASP A 131 -9.61 -15.58 1.09
C ASP A 131 -10.12 -15.79 -0.36
N ASP A 132 -9.22 -16.22 -1.24
CA ASP A 132 -9.54 -16.48 -2.65
C ASP A 132 -10.56 -17.60 -2.87
N SER A 133 -10.79 -18.45 -1.86
CA SER A 133 -11.81 -19.52 -1.88
C SER A 133 -13.20 -19.02 -1.44
N GLY A 134 -13.32 -17.76 -1.00
CA GLY A 134 -14.53 -17.20 -0.41
C GLY A 134 -14.74 -17.59 1.06
N THR A 135 -13.75 -18.24 1.70
CA THR A 135 -13.82 -18.58 3.10
C THR A 135 -13.50 -17.36 3.96
N GLN A 136 -14.35 -17.07 4.94
CA GLN A 136 -14.08 -15.98 5.89
C GLN A 136 -12.93 -16.37 6.82
N ILE A 137 -11.84 -15.59 6.77
CA ILE A 137 -10.58 -15.83 7.49
C ILE A 137 -10.32 -14.83 8.61
N GLY A 138 -11.21 -13.86 8.77
CA GLY A 138 -11.09 -12.83 9.79
C GLY A 138 -12.07 -11.68 9.59
N ARG A 139 -11.77 -10.57 10.26
CA ARG A 139 -12.52 -9.32 10.17
C ARG A 139 -11.59 -8.12 10.21
N VAL A 140 -12.07 -6.99 9.71
CA VAL A 140 -11.41 -5.68 9.82
C VAL A 140 -12.38 -4.64 10.35
N THR A 141 -11.89 -3.73 11.18
CA THR A 141 -12.66 -2.65 11.79
C THR A 141 -12.13 -1.29 11.34
N ALA A 142 -12.95 -0.25 11.39
CA ALA A 142 -12.52 1.13 11.15
C ALA A 142 -11.31 1.51 12.02
N LYS A 143 -11.31 1.09 13.29
CA LYS A 143 -10.20 1.36 14.22
C LYS A 143 -8.87 0.78 13.73
N GLN A 144 -8.87 -0.45 13.19
CA GLN A 144 -7.66 -1.08 12.66
C GLN A 144 -7.14 -0.35 11.42
N VAL A 145 -8.05 0.02 10.50
CA VAL A 145 -7.69 0.81 9.31
C VAL A 145 -7.12 2.16 9.71
N ILE A 146 -7.82 2.91 10.57
CA ILE A 146 -7.36 4.22 11.06
C ILE A 146 -6.02 4.07 11.77
N ALA A 147 -5.84 3.06 12.64
CA ALA A 147 -4.58 2.83 13.33
C ALA A 147 -3.42 2.51 12.38
N ALA A 148 -3.68 1.77 11.30
CA ALA A 148 -2.66 1.47 10.28
C ALA A 148 -2.26 2.73 9.51
N LEU A 149 -3.23 3.57 9.14
CA LEU A 149 -2.99 4.83 8.45
C LEU A 149 -2.33 5.88 9.35
N ALA A 150 -2.69 5.89 10.65
CA ALA A 150 -2.18 6.84 11.65
C ALA A 150 -0.86 6.42 12.30
N ARG A 151 -0.36 5.20 12.10
CA ARG A 151 0.91 4.70 12.69
C ARG A 151 2.14 5.52 12.35
N TYR A 152 1.95 6.57 11.59
CA TYR A 152 2.88 7.63 11.42
C TYR A 152 2.33 8.91 12.07
N GLN A 153 2.63 9.13 13.36
CA GLN A 153 2.72 10.47 13.94
C GLN A 153 4.20 10.89 13.82
N PRO A 154 4.49 12.08 13.26
CA PRO A 154 5.83 12.61 13.32
C PRO A 154 6.25 12.64 14.79
N SER A 155 7.41 12.07 15.11
CA SER A 155 8.06 12.40 16.37
C SER A 155 8.13 13.93 16.46
N GLU A 156 7.50 14.52 17.47
CA GLU A 156 7.59 15.94 17.75
C GLU A 156 9.07 16.31 17.71
N THR A 157 9.43 17.16 16.78
CA THR A 157 10.74 17.80 16.75
C THR A 157 10.91 18.49 18.10
N PRO A 158 11.90 18.13 18.93
CA PRO A 158 12.10 18.84 20.18
C PRO A 158 12.28 20.31 19.84
N SER A 159 11.38 21.15 20.35
CA SER A 159 11.44 22.58 20.20
C SER A 159 12.84 23.04 20.61
N ARG A 160 13.58 23.59 19.65
CA ARG A 160 14.82 24.30 19.89
C ARG A 160 14.51 25.38 20.90
N LYS A 161 14.87 25.14 22.16
CA LYS A 161 14.94 26.20 23.14
C LYS A 161 16.04 27.13 22.67
N GLU A 162 15.65 28.27 22.18
CA GLU A 162 16.53 29.42 22.05
C GLU A 162 16.97 29.83 23.44
N ALA A 163 18.26 29.84 23.67
CA ALA A 163 18.94 30.49 24.75
C ALA A 163 19.90 31.53 24.18
#